data_c5911c070c4d75cfc978323c2bb72977
#
_entry.id   c5911c070c4d75cfc978323c2bb72977
#
_cell.length_a   1.000
_cell.length_b   1.000
_cell.length_c   1.000
_cell.angle_alpha   90.00
_cell.angle_beta   90.00
_cell.angle_gamma   90.00
#
_symmetry.space_group_name_H-M   'P 1'
#
loop_
_entity.id
_entity.type
_entity.pdbx_description
1 polymer ?
#
loop_
_entity_poly.entity_id
_entity_poly.type
_entity_poly.pdbx_seq_one_letter_code
_entity_poly.pdbx_strand_id
1 'polypeptide(L)'
;GSDIMNRIVYDGTADSGELRAVMVSSINFEIGEMVRTLKIRRRQIFDIVAVGNTTMRELFFGIDVQSIGQRPYKSSVEDEFRASKRPTTALSTTAAEIGLRVHPKATVYGGPLIASHLGADTAADLLAIGIEEQVEPIILVDVGTNTEVVIGNRDRLLAASCPAGPAFEGGQVTYGMPGYDGAVEKVTINDDGSPSSVVIGEVEPVGICGSGLIDLLAELRRTDLMNVLGKFNDGSEEYEFSNSNNLTLSRADISALAQAKAANFCGQAIVLREYGLPIESF
;
A
#
# COMPACT_ATOMS: atom_id res chain seq x y z
N GLY A 1 -3.44 -8.14 11.97
CA GLY A 1 -3.26 -8.78 10.69
C GLY A 1 -2.99 -7.78 9.60
N SER A 2 -2.04 -8.08 8.77
CA SER A 2 -1.69 -7.24 7.63
C SER A 2 -2.73 -7.28 6.51
N ASP A 3 -3.45 -8.39 6.39
CA ASP A 3 -4.42 -8.66 5.33
C ASP A 3 -5.78 -7.99 5.62
N ILE A 4 -6.40 -7.43 4.59
CA ILE A 4 -7.72 -6.78 4.65
C ILE A 4 -8.79 -7.75 5.14
N MET A 5 -8.79 -9.01 4.68
CA MET A 5 -9.76 -10.01 5.11
C MET A 5 -9.67 -10.30 6.61
N ASN A 6 -8.44 -10.38 7.14
CA ASN A 6 -8.23 -10.55 8.58
C ASN A 6 -8.78 -9.36 9.38
N ARG A 7 -8.66 -8.13 8.87
CA ARG A 7 -9.24 -6.94 9.52
C ARG A 7 -10.77 -6.96 9.50
N ILE A 8 -11.38 -7.37 8.40
CA ILE A 8 -12.84 -7.53 8.30
C ILE A 8 -13.34 -8.59 9.30
N VAL A 9 -12.69 -9.76 9.33
CA VAL A 9 -13.05 -10.84 10.27
C VAL A 9 -12.89 -10.37 11.71
N TYR A 10 -11.78 -9.69 12.05
CA TYR A 10 -11.54 -9.16 13.40
C TYR A 10 -12.60 -8.15 13.82
N ASP A 11 -12.96 -7.20 12.96
CA ASP A 11 -14.01 -6.21 13.27
C ASP A 11 -15.41 -6.84 13.40
N GLY A 12 -15.63 -8.04 12.90
CA GLY A 12 -16.85 -8.82 13.08
C GLY A 12 -16.93 -9.59 14.40
N THR A 13 -15.93 -9.48 15.29
CA THR A 13 -15.87 -10.17 16.58
C THR A 13 -16.42 -9.29 17.72
N ALA A 14 -16.26 -9.74 18.96
CA ALA A 14 -16.58 -8.96 20.16
C ALA A 14 -15.72 -7.69 20.30
N ASP A 15 -14.59 -7.61 19.59
CA ASP A 15 -13.66 -6.47 19.58
C ASP A 15 -13.97 -5.47 18.43
N SER A 16 -15.19 -5.51 17.88
CA SER A 16 -15.66 -4.56 16.87
C SER A 16 -15.45 -3.11 17.30
N GLY A 17 -14.90 -2.31 16.39
CA GLY A 17 -14.54 -0.91 16.62
C GLY A 17 -13.15 -0.67 17.22
N GLU A 18 -12.41 -1.71 17.67
CA GLU A 18 -11.05 -1.55 18.17
C GLU A 18 -10.10 -1.08 17.08
N LEU A 19 -10.18 -1.65 15.88
CA LEU A 19 -9.37 -1.21 14.72
C LEU A 19 -9.56 0.26 14.42
N ARG A 20 -10.82 0.74 14.46
CA ARG A 20 -11.13 2.15 14.29
C ARG A 20 -10.52 3.00 15.40
N ALA A 21 -10.63 2.56 16.65
CA ALA A 21 -10.08 3.28 17.80
C ALA A 21 -8.55 3.40 17.71
N VAL A 22 -7.85 2.32 17.35
CA VAL A 22 -6.40 2.32 17.13
C VAL A 22 -6.02 3.28 16.00
N MET A 23 -6.71 3.22 14.86
CA MET A 23 -6.46 4.10 13.71
C MET A 23 -6.63 5.58 14.10
N VAL A 24 -7.73 5.94 14.74
CA VAL A 24 -7.99 7.31 15.18
C VAL A 24 -6.96 7.77 16.21
N SER A 25 -6.52 6.88 17.11
CA SER A 25 -5.47 7.17 18.08
C SER A 25 -4.12 7.46 17.40
N SER A 26 -3.72 6.61 16.46
CA SER A 26 -2.48 6.79 15.68
C SER A 26 -2.49 8.10 14.89
N ILE A 27 -3.58 8.39 14.17
CA ILE A 27 -3.72 9.66 13.44
C ILE A 27 -3.65 10.86 14.39
N ASN A 28 -4.28 10.77 15.56
CA ASN A 28 -4.19 11.83 16.56
C ASN A 28 -2.78 12.03 17.13
N PHE A 29 -2.01 10.95 17.23
CA PHE A 29 -0.61 11.02 17.63
C PHE A 29 0.20 11.73 16.54
N GLU A 30 0.11 11.29 15.29
CA GLU A 30 0.82 11.89 14.14
C GLU A 30 0.47 13.38 13.93
N ILE A 31 -0.82 13.74 14.02
CA ILE A 31 -1.23 15.15 14.01
C ILE A 31 -0.53 15.93 15.16
N GLY A 32 -0.31 15.29 16.30
CA GLY A 32 0.42 15.89 17.41
C GLY A 32 1.88 16.19 17.10
N GLU A 33 2.57 15.28 16.43
CA GLU A 33 3.95 15.46 15.98
C GLU A 33 4.02 16.55 14.89
N MET A 34 3.14 16.47 13.89
CA MET A 34 3.09 17.44 12.79
C MET A 34 2.87 18.88 13.29
N VAL A 35 1.90 19.11 14.17
CA VAL A 35 1.63 20.48 14.67
C VAL A 35 2.77 21.01 15.53
N ARG A 36 3.51 20.12 16.21
CA ARG A 36 4.72 20.48 16.96
C ARG A 36 5.83 20.93 16.02
N THR A 37 6.09 20.16 14.97
CA THR A 37 7.10 20.48 13.95
C THR A 37 6.77 21.76 13.21
N LEU A 38 5.51 21.92 12.78
CA LEU A 38 5.04 23.09 12.05
C LEU A 38 4.78 24.32 12.94
N LYS A 39 4.87 24.18 14.27
CA LYS A 39 4.61 25.24 15.25
C LYS A 39 3.21 25.88 15.11
N ILE A 40 2.20 25.08 14.75
CA ILE A 40 0.79 25.48 14.65
C ILE A 40 -0.02 24.87 15.79
N ARG A 41 -1.27 25.31 15.96
CA ARG A 41 -2.19 24.71 16.93
C ARG A 41 -3.11 23.72 16.20
N ARG A 42 -3.48 22.62 16.86
CA ARG A 42 -4.44 21.63 16.35
C ARG A 42 -5.75 22.26 15.86
N ARG A 43 -6.23 23.32 16.55
CA ARG A 43 -7.45 24.03 16.19
C ARG A 43 -7.36 24.91 14.91
N GLN A 44 -6.18 25.01 14.31
CA GLN A 44 -5.98 25.67 13.01
C GLN A 44 -6.13 24.70 11.83
N ILE A 45 -6.37 23.43 12.08
CA ILE A 45 -6.68 22.42 11.06
C ILE A 45 -8.20 22.38 10.90
N PHE A 46 -8.70 22.78 9.74
CA PHE A 46 -10.12 22.91 9.42
C PHE A 46 -10.61 21.88 8.39
N ASP A 47 -9.70 21.32 7.59
CA ASP A 47 -10.02 20.34 6.58
C ASP A 47 -9.04 19.17 6.66
N ILE A 48 -9.58 17.97 6.52
CA ILE A 48 -8.84 16.71 6.50
C ILE A 48 -9.39 15.91 5.32
N VAL A 49 -8.50 15.46 4.45
CA VAL A 49 -8.81 14.48 3.41
C VAL A 49 -8.24 13.14 3.84
N ALA A 50 -9.10 12.14 3.91
CA ALA A 50 -8.72 10.77 4.27
C ALA A 50 -8.95 9.86 3.05
N VAL A 51 -7.86 9.32 2.49
CA VAL A 51 -7.90 8.34 1.41
C VAL A 51 -7.32 7.02 1.90
N GLY A 52 -7.70 5.93 1.28
CA GLY A 52 -7.25 4.60 1.63
C GLY A 52 -8.12 3.56 0.94
N ASN A 53 -7.71 2.29 1.02
CA ASN A 53 -8.54 1.21 0.50
C ASN A 53 -9.94 1.22 1.15
N THR A 54 -10.90 0.62 0.47
CA THR A 54 -12.31 0.69 0.85
C THR A 54 -12.55 0.27 2.30
N THR A 55 -11.97 -0.86 2.72
CA THR A 55 -12.15 -1.39 4.08
C THR A 55 -11.62 -0.42 5.14
N MET A 56 -10.39 0.08 4.98
CA MET A 56 -9.80 0.99 5.96
C MET A 56 -10.51 2.33 6.01
N ARG A 57 -10.95 2.84 4.85
CA ARG A 57 -11.75 4.07 4.78
C ARG A 57 -13.08 3.89 5.52
N GLU A 58 -13.80 2.80 5.27
CA GLU A 58 -15.10 2.57 5.90
C GLU A 58 -14.98 2.33 7.40
N LEU A 59 -14.00 1.56 7.85
CA LEU A 59 -13.68 1.44 9.28
C LEU A 59 -13.42 2.79 9.92
N PHE A 60 -12.62 3.65 9.27
CA PHE A 60 -12.32 4.99 9.78
C PHE A 60 -13.58 5.85 9.96
N PHE A 61 -14.49 5.79 9.01
CA PHE A 61 -15.78 6.49 9.06
C PHE A 61 -16.82 5.78 9.94
N GLY A 62 -16.53 4.61 10.49
CA GLY A 62 -17.43 3.84 11.36
C GLY A 62 -18.55 3.14 10.61
N ILE A 63 -18.31 2.75 9.36
CA ILE A 63 -19.22 1.99 8.50
C ILE A 63 -18.89 0.51 8.63
N ASP A 64 -19.91 -0.34 8.67
CA ASP A 64 -19.77 -1.79 8.71
C ASP A 64 -19.11 -2.31 7.42
N VAL A 65 -18.05 -3.10 7.60
CA VAL A 65 -17.24 -3.65 6.51
C VAL A 65 -17.50 -5.13 6.23
N GLN A 66 -18.41 -5.78 6.95
CA GLN A 66 -18.63 -7.22 6.85
C GLN A 66 -19.08 -7.65 5.44
N SER A 67 -19.86 -6.81 4.76
CA SER A 67 -20.33 -7.07 3.41
C SER A 67 -19.22 -7.10 2.35
N ILE A 68 -18.07 -6.42 2.62
CA ILE A 68 -16.90 -6.44 1.73
C ILE A 68 -16.21 -7.81 1.77
N GLY A 69 -16.24 -8.50 2.92
CA GLY A 69 -15.67 -9.84 3.11
C GLY A 69 -16.58 -10.99 2.73
N GLN A 70 -17.81 -10.73 2.33
CA GLN A 70 -18.84 -11.76 2.03
C GLN A 70 -19.43 -11.54 0.64
N ARG A 71 -19.79 -12.66 -0.06
CA ARG A 71 -20.46 -12.53 -1.37
C ARG A 71 -21.70 -11.66 -1.27
N PRO A 72 -21.89 -10.68 -2.19
CA PRO A 72 -21.14 -10.44 -3.44
C PRO A 72 -19.86 -9.57 -3.29
N TYR A 73 -19.27 -9.43 -2.10
CA TYR A 73 -18.04 -8.68 -1.81
C TYR A 73 -18.17 -7.19 -2.13
N LYS A 74 -19.26 -6.58 -1.70
CA LYS A 74 -19.57 -5.17 -1.98
C LYS A 74 -19.67 -4.35 -0.71
N SER A 75 -19.14 -3.14 -0.81
CA SER A 75 -19.35 -2.10 0.20
C SER A 75 -20.80 -1.66 0.22
N SER A 76 -21.36 -1.46 1.40
CA SER A 76 -22.70 -0.88 1.56
C SER A 76 -22.82 0.51 0.92
N VAL A 77 -21.73 1.29 0.94
CA VAL A 77 -21.65 2.61 0.31
C VAL A 77 -21.75 2.51 -1.22
N GLU A 78 -21.09 1.52 -1.84
CA GLU A 78 -21.20 1.28 -3.27
C GLU A 78 -22.61 0.79 -3.63
N ASP A 79 -23.18 -0.13 -2.86
CA ASP A 79 -24.54 -0.64 -3.12
C ASP A 79 -25.60 0.45 -3.01
N GLU A 80 -25.51 1.34 -2.02
CA GLU A 80 -26.38 2.51 -1.91
C GLU A 80 -26.23 3.46 -3.10
N PHE A 81 -25.01 3.70 -3.55
CA PHE A 81 -24.75 4.53 -4.73
C PHE A 81 -25.34 3.91 -6.00
N ARG A 82 -25.09 2.61 -6.24
CA ARG A 82 -25.66 1.89 -7.39
C ARG A 82 -27.19 1.83 -7.37
N ALA A 83 -27.78 1.77 -6.18
CA ALA A 83 -29.22 1.83 -5.98
C ALA A 83 -29.80 3.26 -6.02
N SER A 84 -28.99 4.28 -6.38
CA SER A 84 -29.37 5.70 -6.40
C SER A 84 -29.89 6.23 -5.06
N LYS A 85 -29.51 5.60 -3.93
CA LYS A 85 -29.84 6.05 -2.57
C LYS A 85 -28.91 7.15 -2.07
N ARG A 86 -27.79 7.34 -2.74
CA ARG A 86 -26.81 8.41 -2.49
C ARG A 86 -26.22 8.94 -3.79
N PRO A 87 -25.84 10.23 -3.85
CA PRO A 87 -25.33 10.86 -5.07
C PRO A 87 -23.87 10.55 -5.37
N THR A 88 -23.11 10.05 -4.40
CA THR A 88 -21.66 9.79 -4.50
C THR A 88 -21.25 8.71 -3.52
N THR A 89 -20.14 8.03 -3.79
CA THR A 89 -19.50 7.13 -2.83
C THR A 89 -18.56 7.87 -1.85
N ALA A 90 -18.31 9.16 -2.05
CA ALA A 90 -17.55 9.98 -1.11
C ALA A 90 -18.27 10.08 0.25
N LEU A 91 -17.49 10.22 1.31
CA LEU A 91 -17.96 10.39 2.67
C LEU A 91 -17.55 11.77 3.20
N SER A 92 -18.38 12.34 4.06
CA SER A 92 -18.04 13.61 4.72
C SER A 92 -18.68 13.64 6.11
N THR A 93 -17.90 14.07 7.10
CA THR A 93 -18.33 14.23 8.47
C THR A 93 -17.47 15.28 9.17
N THR A 94 -17.65 15.48 10.48
CA THR A 94 -16.83 16.39 11.28
C THR A 94 -15.72 15.65 12.02
N ALA A 95 -14.63 16.35 12.32
CA ALA A 95 -13.54 15.82 13.13
C ALA A 95 -14.02 15.34 14.52
N ALA A 96 -15.02 16.01 15.09
CA ALA A 96 -15.61 15.62 16.36
C ALA A 96 -16.31 14.27 16.31
N GLU A 97 -17.03 13.97 15.20
CA GLU A 97 -17.74 12.70 15.01
C GLU A 97 -16.78 11.53 14.78
N ILE A 98 -15.64 11.77 14.12
CA ILE A 98 -14.57 10.76 13.98
C ILE A 98 -13.82 10.55 15.30
N GLY A 99 -13.66 11.60 16.11
CA GLY A 99 -12.82 11.60 17.31
C GLY A 99 -11.42 12.18 17.06
N LEU A 100 -11.23 12.96 16.00
CA LEU A 100 -9.96 13.62 15.70
C LEU A 100 -9.77 14.88 16.55
N ARG A 101 -8.58 15.03 17.11
CA ARG A 101 -8.22 16.14 18.01
C ARG A 101 -7.68 17.35 17.25
N VAL A 102 -8.52 17.93 16.41
CA VAL A 102 -8.28 19.16 15.63
C VAL A 102 -9.38 20.19 15.93
N HIS A 103 -9.69 21.11 14.99
CA HIS A 103 -10.87 21.94 15.15
C HIS A 103 -12.14 21.05 15.12
N PRO A 104 -13.03 21.12 16.13
CA PRO A 104 -14.17 20.18 16.21
C PRO A 104 -15.09 20.18 15.01
N LYS A 105 -15.22 21.33 14.34
CA LYS A 105 -16.02 21.50 13.11
C LYS A 105 -15.18 21.37 11.83
N ALA A 106 -13.94 20.87 11.95
CA ALA A 106 -13.16 20.55 10.75
C ALA A 106 -13.89 19.50 9.92
N THR A 107 -13.93 19.72 8.62
CA THR A 107 -14.46 18.72 7.68
C THR A 107 -13.48 17.58 7.57
N VAL A 108 -14.00 16.35 7.67
CA VAL A 108 -13.26 15.14 7.33
C VAL A 108 -13.91 14.55 6.07
N TYR A 109 -13.21 14.64 4.97
CA TYR A 109 -13.65 14.16 3.67
C TYR A 109 -12.97 12.84 3.34
N GLY A 110 -13.76 11.79 3.07
CA GLY A 110 -13.31 10.53 2.51
C GLY A 110 -13.53 10.51 1.02
N GLY A 111 -12.47 10.35 0.23
CA GLY A 111 -12.53 10.30 -1.23
C GLY A 111 -13.53 9.26 -1.77
N PRO A 112 -13.98 9.38 -3.02
CA PRO A 112 -14.92 8.43 -3.63
C PRO A 112 -14.25 7.07 -3.83
N LEU A 113 -15.07 6.01 -3.87
CA LEU A 113 -14.65 4.68 -4.29
C LEU A 113 -14.74 4.57 -5.82
N ILE A 114 -13.80 3.89 -6.43
CA ILE A 114 -13.93 3.40 -7.80
C ILE A 114 -14.81 2.14 -7.81
N ALA A 115 -14.53 1.23 -6.88
CA ALA A 115 -15.31 0.02 -6.63
C ALA A 115 -15.03 -0.49 -5.21
N SER A 116 -15.72 -1.56 -4.77
CA SER A 116 -15.57 -2.12 -3.41
C SER A 116 -14.16 -2.62 -3.09
N HIS A 117 -13.34 -2.94 -4.11
CA HIS A 117 -11.94 -3.35 -3.96
C HIS A 117 -10.95 -2.38 -4.62
N LEU A 118 -11.43 -1.21 -5.03
CA LEU A 118 -10.65 -0.12 -5.60
C LEU A 118 -11.03 1.16 -4.85
N GLY A 119 -10.21 1.50 -3.89
CA GLY A 119 -10.53 2.47 -2.85
C GLY A 119 -10.36 3.94 -3.27
N ALA A 120 -10.43 4.79 -2.27
CA ALA A 120 -10.22 6.22 -2.43
C ALA A 120 -8.74 6.60 -2.60
N ASP A 121 -7.80 5.74 -2.23
CA ASP A 121 -6.38 5.81 -2.53
C ASP A 121 -6.15 5.79 -4.04
N THR A 122 -6.59 4.73 -4.72
CA THR A 122 -6.49 4.62 -6.19
C THR A 122 -7.19 5.80 -6.90
N ALA A 123 -8.34 6.28 -6.38
CA ALA A 123 -9.00 7.47 -6.92
C ALA A 123 -8.15 8.74 -6.75
N ALA A 124 -7.44 8.86 -5.63
CA ALA A 124 -6.54 9.99 -5.36
C ALA A 124 -5.28 9.94 -6.25
N ASP A 125 -4.74 8.74 -6.49
CA ASP A 125 -3.61 8.53 -7.40
C ASP A 125 -3.97 8.96 -8.83
N LEU A 126 -5.14 8.55 -9.33
CA LEU A 126 -5.64 8.98 -10.64
C LEU A 126 -5.79 10.49 -10.74
N LEU A 127 -6.26 11.15 -9.68
CA LEU A 127 -6.32 12.60 -9.61
C LEU A 127 -4.93 13.23 -9.60
N ALA A 128 -4.00 12.67 -8.83
CA ALA A 128 -2.64 13.20 -8.69
C ALA A 128 -1.84 13.15 -10.00
N ILE A 129 -2.07 12.13 -10.83
CA ILE A 129 -1.44 12.02 -12.16
C ILE A 129 -2.18 12.78 -13.26
N GLY A 130 -3.30 13.44 -12.94
CA GLY A 130 -4.10 14.21 -13.90
C GLY A 130 -4.68 13.35 -15.00
N ILE A 131 -5.33 12.23 -14.64
CA ILE A 131 -5.86 11.26 -15.61
C ILE A 131 -6.84 11.89 -16.60
N GLU A 132 -7.56 12.93 -16.19
CA GLU A 132 -8.50 13.66 -17.02
C GLU A 132 -7.84 14.45 -18.18
N GLU A 133 -6.55 14.71 -18.07
CA GLU A 133 -5.76 15.39 -19.11
C GLU A 133 -5.04 14.41 -20.04
N GLN A 134 -4.94 13.13 -19.66
CA GLN A 134 -4.21 12.13 -20.43
C GLN A 134 -4.96 11.73 -21.71
N VAL A 135 -4.32 11.91 -22.86
CA VAL A 135 -4.85 11.50 -24.18
C VAL A 135 -4.43 10.08 -24.48
N GLU A 136 -3.13 9.79 -24.30
CA GLU A 136 -2.58 8.45 -24.49
C GLU A 136 -2.84 7.58 -23.25
N PRO A 137 -3.03 6.27 -23.42
CA PRO A 137 -3.18 5.38 -22.27
C PRO A 137 -1.92 5.37 -21.39
N ILE A 138 -2.13 5.48 -20.11
CA ILE A 138 -1.10 5.28 -19.07
C ILE A 138 -1.44 4.05 -18.23
N ILE A 139 -0.46 3.47 -17.60
CA ILE A 139 -0.64 2.43 -16.59
C ILE A 139 -0.24 2.98 -15.22
N LEU A 140 -1.13 2.85 -14.25
CA LEU A 140 -0.89 3.08 -12.82
C LEU A 140 -0.82 1.74 -12.12
N VAL A 141 0.20 1.54 -11.31
CA VAL A 141 0.37 0.34 -10.47
C VAL A 141 0.64 0.80 -9.04
N ASP A 142 -0.31 0.60 -8.17
CA ASP A 142 -0.17 0.83 -6.72
C ASP A 142 0.20 -0.49 -6.06
N VAL A 143 1.45 -0.59 -5.59
CA VAL A 143 2.05 -1.83 -5.09
C VAL A 143 1.92 -1.90 -3.58
N GLY A 144 0.98 -2.68 -3.09
CA GLY A 144 0.76 -2.96 -1.67
C GLY A 144 0.50 -4.46 -1.42
N THR A 145 -0.09 -4.78 -0.29
CA THR A 145 -0.58 -6.14 0.03
C THR A 145 -1.59 -6.62 -1.01
N ASN A 146 -2.47 -5.72 -1.46
CA ASN A 146 -3.14 -5.83 -2.75
C ASN A 146 -2.47 -4.85 -3.70
N THR A 147 -2.39 -5.22 -4.96
CA THR A 147 -1.89 -4.33 -5.99
C THR A 147 -3.04 -3.89 -6.86
N GLU A 148 -3.25 -2.60 -6.92
CA GLU A 148 -4.21 -1.98 -7.81
C GLU A 148 -3.52 -1.63 -9.13
N VAL A 149 -4.11 -2.12 -10.22
CA VAL A 149 -3.64 -1.83 -11.58
C VAL A 149 -4.73 -1.08 -12.31
N VAL A 150 -4.43 0.11 -12.78
CA VAL A 150 -5.34 0.91 -13.62
C VAL A 150 -4.65 1.20 -14.94
N ILE A 151 -5.36 1.01 -16.05
CA ILE A 151 -4.90 1.40 -17.37
C ILE A 151 -5.95 2.25 -18.07
N GLY A 152 -5.52 3.24 -18.79
CA GLY A 152 -6.37 4.03 -19.66
C GLY A 152 -6.00 5.49 -19.72
N ASN A 153 -6.94 6.26 -20.20
CA ASN A 153 -6.85 7.69 -20.41
C ASN A 153 -8.14 8.39 -19.96
N ARG A 154 -8.28 9.68 -20.27
CA ARG A 154 -9.48 10.47 -19.95
C ARG A 154 -10.80 9.89 -20.46
N ASP A 155 -10.77 9.10 -21.53
CA ASP A 155 -11.98 8.59 -22.20
C ASP A 155 -12.39 7.19 -21.75
N ARG A 156 -11.41 6.37 -21.30
CA ARG A 156 -11.64 5.00 -20.88
C ARG A 156 -10.63 4.56 -19.84
N LEU A 157 -11.10 3.97 -18.75
CA LEU A 157 -10.29 3.35 -17.70
C LEU A 157 -10.74 1.90 -17.49
N LEU A 158 -9.77 1.01 -17.30
CA LEU A 158 -9.95 -0.32 -16.73
C LEU A 158 -9.10 -0.43 -15.48
N ALA A 159 -9.64 -1.08 -14.45
CA ALA A 159 -8.93 -1.29 -13.20
C ALA A 159 -9.18 -2.68 -12.64
N ALA A 160 -8.18 -3.21 -11.95
CA ALA A 160 -8.29 -4.45 -11.18
C ALA A 160 -7.44 -4.35 -9.91
N SER A 161 -7.90 -5.04 -8.86
CA SER A 161 -7.10 -5.28 -7.66
C SER A 161 -6.66 -6.74 -7.64
N CYS A 162 -5.39 -7.01 -7.40
CA CYS A 162 -4.82 -8.35 -7.32
C CYS A 162 -4.15 -8.59 -5.96
N PRO A 163 -4.41 -9.75 -5.31
CA PRO A 163 -3.81 -10.08 -4.03
C PRO A 163 -2.35 -10.49 -4.25
N ALA A 164 -1.43 -9.57 -4.04
CA ALA A 164 0.02 -9.79 -4.19
C ALA A 164 0.66 -10.37 -2.92
N GLY A 165 0.06 -10.12 -1.76
CA GLY A 165 0.62 -10.44 -0.45
C GLY A 165 1.59 -9.38 0.06
N PRO A 166 1.94 -9.41 1.35
CA PRO A 166 2.66 -8.32 2.02
C PRO A 166 4.19 -8.39 1.87
N ALA A 167 4.75 -9.16 0.93
CA ALA A 167 6.19 -9.39 0.84
C ALA A 167 6.97 -8.09 0.56
N PHE A 168 6.47 -7.20 -0.30
CA PHE A 168 7.11 -5.90 -0.56
C PHE A 168 6.92 -4.88 0.57
N GLU A 169 5.99 -5.13 1.49
CA GLU A 169 5.82 -4.35 2.73
C GLU A 169 6.66 -4.91 3.89
N GLY A 170 7.53 -5.90 3.60
CA GLY A 170 8.36 -6.61 4.58
C GLY A 170 7.64 -7.76 5.29
N GLY A 171 6.36 -7.99 5.03
CA GLY A 171 5.65 -9.15 5.55
C GLY A 171 6.12 -10.45 4.89
N GLN A 172 6.29 -11.53 5.66
CA GLN A 172 6.79 -12.83 5.19
C GLN A 172 8.27 -12.84 4.75
N VAL A 173 9.00 -11.75 4.98
CA VAL A 173 10.45 -11.65 4.77
C VAL A 173 11.12 -11.57 6.13
N THR A 174 12.17 -12.35 6.35
CA THR A 174 12.78 -12.56 7.68
C THR A 174 13.19 -11.25 8.38
N TYR A 175 13.85 -10.36 7.67
CA TYR A 175 14.25 -9.04 8.16
C TYR A 175 13.44 -7.91 7.51
N GLY A 176 12.30 -8.23 6.91
CA GLY A 176 11.42 -7.24 6.31
C GLY A 176 10.76 -6.35 7.36
N MET A 177 10.71 -5.05 7.11
CA MET A 177 10.09 -4.08 8.00
C MET A 177 9.52 -2.89 7.22
N PRO A 178 8.59 -2.12 7.81
CA PRO A 178 8.19 -0.84 7.24
C PRO A 178 9.34 0.16 7.18
N GLY A 179 9.20 1.23 6.37
CA GLY A 179 10.19 2.28 6.20
C GLY A 179 10.33 3.21 7.41
N TYR A 180 10.78 2.67 8.53
CA TYR A 180 11.09 3.40 9.76
C TYR A 180 12.60 3.49 9.98
N ASP A 181 13.02 4.25 11.00
CA ASP A 181 14.43 4.34 11.41
C ASP A 181 15.01 2.94 11.58
N GLY A 182 16.20 2.71 10.99
CA GLY A 182 16.88 1.42 10.95
C GLY A 182 16.52 0.51 9.77
N ALA A 183 15.55 0.90 8.92
CA ALA A 183 15.29 0.16 7.70
C ALA A 183 16.31 0.49 6.60
N VAL A 184 16.91 -0.51 5.99
CA VAL A 184 17.67 -0.36 4.75
C VAL A 184 16.68 -0.02 3.63
N GLU A 185 16.81 1.18 3.05
CA GLU A 185 15.94 1.67 1.98
C GLU A 185 16.55 1.57 0.59
N LYS A 186 17.89 1.46 0.50
CA LYS A 186 18.63 1.33 -0.74
C LYS A 186 19.80 0.40 -0.57
N VAL A 187 20.06 -0.44 -1.56
CA VAL A 187 21.22 -1.34 -1.61
C VAL A 187 21.93 -1.17 -2.94
N THR A 188 23.25 -1.18 -2.88
CA THR A 188 24.13 -1.28 -4.06
C THR A 188 25.17 -2.36 -3.79
N ILE A 189 25.44 -3.22 -4.76
CA ILE A 189 26.50 -4.24 -4.64
C ILE A 189 27.71 -3.78 -5.45
N ASN A 190 28.83 -3.66 -4.76
CA ASN A 190 30.12 -3.26 -5.32
C ASN A 190 30.70 -4.36 -6.23
N ASP A 191 31.74 -4.03 -7.00
CA ASP A 191 32.40 -4.99 -7.92
C ASP A 191 33.06 -6.17 -7.20
N ASP A 192 33.37 -6.03 -5.91
CA ASP A 192 33.92 -7.11 -5.06
C ASP A 192 32.83 -7.99 -4.44
N GLY A 193 31.56 -7.73 -4.73
CA GLY A 193 30.41 -8.44 -4.20
C GLY A 193 29.95 -7.97 -2.82
N SER A 194 30.60 -6.96 -2.23
CA SER A 194 30.18 -6.41 -0.93
C SER A 194 28.98 -5.48 -1.06
N PRO A 195 28.00 -5.52 -0.11
CA PRO A 195 26.88 -4.61 -0.10
C PRO A 195 27.26 -3.24 0.46
N SER A 196 26.66 -2.20 -0.11
CA SER A 196 26.61 -0.84 0.44
C SER A 196 25.15 -0.42 0.57
N SER A 197 24.73 0.08 1.71
CA SER A 197 23.34 0.37 1.99
C SER A 197 23.13 1.79 2.54
N VAL A 198 21.93 2.35 2.25
CA VAL A 198 21.43 3.56 2.88
C VAL A 198 20.35 3.16 3.88
N VAL A 199 20.44 3.68 5.09
CA VAL A 199 19.54 3.35 6.21
C VAL A 199 18.75 4.57 6.61
N ILE A 200 17.42 4.42 6.76
CA ILE A 200 16.55 5.49 7.21
C ILE A 200 16.95 5.90 8.64
N GLY A 201 17.01 7.22 8.89
CA GLY A 201 17.34 7.78 10.22
C GLY A 201 18.84 7.79 10.54
N GLU A 202 19.71 7.33 9.62
CA GLU A 202 21.17 7.29 9.82
C GLU A 202 21.59 6.56 11.11
N VAL A 203 20.86 5.48 11.44
CA VAL A 203 21.10 4.61 12.60
C VAL A 203 21.57 3.22 12.15
N GLU A 204 21.94 2.36 13.09
CA GLU A 204 22.29 0.97 12.77
C GLU A 204 21.13 0.23 12.10
N PRO A 205 21.37 -0.51 11.00
CA PRO A 205 20.32 -1.25 10.30
C PRO A 205 19.78 -2.40 11.16
N VAL A 206 18.44 -2.52 11.22
CA VAL A 206 17.73 -3.58 11.93
C VAL A 206 16.85 -4.42 11.00
N GLY A 207 16.68 -3.99 9.76
CA GLY A 207 15.90 -4.67 8.75
C GLY A 207 15.98 -3.97 7.40
N ILE A 208 15.10 -4.35 6.47
CA ILE A 208 15.03 -3.83 5.11
C ILE A 208 13.58 -3.54 4.74
N CYS A 209 13.32 -2.37 4.16
CA CYS A 209 11.98 -2.01 3.68
C CYS A 209 11.76 -2.38 2.20
N GLY A 210 10.56 -2.16 1.70
CA GLY A 210 10.17 -2.57 0.35
C GLY A 210 11.07 -2.05 -0.75
N SER A 211 11.48 -0.78 -0.70
CA SER A 211 12.41 -0.20 -1.69
C SER A 211 13.77 -0.90 -1.64
N GLY A 212 14.32 -1.10 -0.44
CA GLY A 212 15.56 -1.82 -0.26
C GLY A 212 15.52 -3.27 -0.75
N LEU A 213 14.37 -3.96 -0.55
CA LEU A 213 14.16 -5.33 -1.07
C LEU A 213 14.18 -5.37 -2.61
N ILE A 214 13.54 -4.38 -3.25
CA ILE A 214 13.55 -4.29 -4.72
C ILE A 214 14.96 -4.03 -5.22
N ASP A 215 15.66 -3.06 -4.62
CA ASP A 215 17.06 -2.74 -4.97
C ASP A 215 17.96 -3.96 -4.78
N LEU A 216 17.87 -4.63 -3.64
CA LEU A 216 18.70 -5.81 -3.33
C LEU A 216 18.52 -6.91 -4.38
N LEU A 217 17.26 -7.23 -4.75
CA LEU A 217 16.99 -8.21 -5.79
C LEU A 217 17.54 -7.78 -7.16
N ALA A 218 17.39 -6.50 -7.50
CA ALA A 218 17.91 -5.94 -8.74
C ALA A 218 19.44 -6.02 -8.79
N GLU A 219 20.11 -5.64 -7.70
CA GLU A 219 21.57 -5.68 -7.57
C GLU A 219 22.13 -7.11 -7.61
N LEU A 220 21.50 -8.06 -6.90
CA LEU A 220 21.87 -9.49 -6.98
C LEU A 220 21.76 -10.03 -8.42
N ARG A 221 20.79 -9.56 -9.19
CA ARG A 221 20.66 -9.91 -10.60
C ARG A 221 21.69 -9.19 -11.48
N ARG A 222 21.92 -7.90 -11.24
CA ARG A 222 22.88 -7.08 -12.01
C ARG A 222 24.31 -7.59 -11.88
N THR A 223 24.69 -8.01 -10.68
CA THR A 223 26.04 -8.51 -10.38
C THR A 223 26.24 -10.01 -10.62
N ASP A 224 25.22 -10.69 -11.16
CA ASP A 224 25.23 -12.14 -11.41
C ASP A 224 25.46 -12.99 -10.16
N LEU A 225 25.18 -12.47 -8.97
CA LEU A 225 25.21 -13.24 -7.72
C LEU A 225 23.97 -14.15 -7.60
N MET A 226 22.88 -13.79 -8.27
CA MET A 226 21.64 -14.55 -8.31
C MET A 226 21.17 -14.76 -9.74
N ASN A 227 20.73 -15.99 -10.08
CA ASN A 227 20.20 -16.34 -11.40
C ASN A 227 18.71 -15.97 -11.54
N VAL A 228 18.16 -16.18 -12.75
CA VAL A 228 16.74 -15.88 -13.06
C VAL A 228 15.73 -16.71 -12.26
N LEU A 229 16.15 -17.81 -11.64
CA LEU A 229 15.31 -18.67 -10.80
C LEU A 229 15.40 -18.31 -9.30
N GLY A 230 16.05 -17.18 -8.96
CA GLY A 230 16.20 -16.74 -7.58
C GLY A 230 17.19 -17.59 -6.76
N LYS A 231 18.11 -18.30 -7.42
CA LYS A 231 19.17 -19.10 -6.75
C LYS A 231 20.48 -18.34 -6.78
N PHE A 232 21.21 -18.34 -5.66
CA PHE A 232 22.57 -17.81 -5.60
C PHE A 232 23.50 -18.67 -6.42
N ASN A 233 24.36 -18.06 -7.22
CA ASN A 233 25.25 -18.75 -8.16
C ASN A 233 26.42 -19.48 -7.48
N ASP A 234 26.76 -19.08 -6.27
CA ASP A 234 27.75 -19.74 -5.40
C ASP A 234 27.20 -20.95 -4.63
N GLY A 235 25.88 -21.22 -4.76
CA GLY A 235 25.20 -22.31 -4.07
C GLY A 235 24.83 -22.02 -2.61
N SER A 236 25.00 -20.79 -2.12
CA SER A 236 24.56 -20.37 -0.79
C SER A 236 23.03 -20.40 -0.66
N GLU A 237 22.54 -20.47 0.57
CA GLU A 237 21.08 -20.43 0.86
C GLU A 237 20.61 -19.02 1.24
N GLU A 238 21.54 -18.11 1.52
CA GLU A 238 21.27 -16.72 1.90
C GLU A 238 22.39 -15.78 1.45
N TYR A 239 22.09 -14.49 1.34
CA TYR A 239 23.02 -13.42 1.06
C TYR A 239 22.96 -12.39 2.18
N GLU A 240 24.13 -12.05 2.74
CA GLU A 240 24.26 -11.00 3.77
C GLU A 240 24.28 -9.63 3.10
N PHE A 241 23.24 -8.80 3.37
CA PHE A 241 23.12 -7.47 2.81
C PHE A 241 23.51 -6.33 3.77
N SER A 242 23.90 -6.67 5.01
CA SER A 242 24.44 -5.74 5.99
C SER A 242 25.42 -6.43 6.93
N ASN A 243 26.65 -5.94 6.93
CA ASN A 243 27.73 -6.46 7.77
C ASN A 243 27.58 -6.08 9.26
N SER A 244 26.71 -5.11 9.60
CA SER A 244 26.62 -4.58 10.97
C SER A 244 25.82 -5.50 11.91
N ASN A 245 24.79 -6.22 11.41
CA ASN A 245 23.89 -7.02 12.24
C ASN A 245 23.57 -8.39 11.64
N ASN A 246 24.39 -8.92 10.75
CA ASN A 246 24.18 -10.20 10.04
C ASN A 246 22.78 -10.30 9.40
N LEU A 247 22.33 -9.20 8.76
CA LEU A 247 21.05 -9.19 8.08
C LEU A 247 21.16 -9.91 6.75
N THR A 248 20.36 -10.95 6.58
CA THR A 248 20.43 -11.84 5.41
C THR A 248 19.10 -11.85 4.62
N LEU A 249 19.20 -12.12 3.32
CA LEU A 249 18.07 -12.44 2.44
C LEU A 249 18.17 -13.92 2.08
N SER A 250 17.20 -14.71 2.53
CA SER A 250 17.16 -16.14 2.27
C SER A 250 16.45 -16.46 0.95
N ARG A 251 16.62 -17.68 0.46
CA ARG A 251 15.87 -18.19 -0.70
C ARG A 251 14.36 -18.27 -0.45
N ALA A 252 13.94 -18.46 0.80
CA ALA A 252 12.52 -18.42 1.16
C ALA A 252 11.96 -16.98 1.01
N ASP A 253 12.72 -15.98 1.45
CA ASP A 253 12.36 -14.57 1.28
C ASP A 253 12.26 -14.19 -0.22
N ILE A 254 13.26 -14.61 -1.03
CA ILE A 254 13.24 -14.41 -2.49
C ILE A 254 12.01 -15.07 -3.12
N SER A 255 11.62 -16.26 -2.65
CA SER A 255 10.42 -16.94 -3.15
C SER A 255 9.13 -16.18 -2.84
N ALA A 256 9.00 -15.60 -1.64
CA ALA A 256 7.86 -14.78 -1.26
C ALA A 256 7.77 -13.51 -2.13
N LEU A 257 8.90 -12.83 -2.34
CA LEU A 257 8.99 -11.66 -3.23
C LEU A 257 8.68 -12.02 -4.69
N ALA A 258 9.14 -13.17 -5.17
CA ALA A 258 8.85 -13.65 -6.53
C ALA A 258 7.37 -13.94 -6.73
N GLN A 259 6.67 -14.50 -5.72
CA GLN A 259 5.23 -14.72 -5.77
C GLN A 259 4.46 -13.39 -5.83
N ALA A 260 4.81 -12.40 -5.00
CA ALA A 260 4.22 -11.07 -5.04
C ALA A 260 4.44 -10.39 -6.41
N LYS A 261 5.66 -10.47 -6.95
CA LYS A 261 5.98 -9.95 -8.29
C LYS A 261 5.16 -10.65 -9.38
N ALA A 262 5.01 -11.98 -9.31
CA ALA A 262 4.22 -12.74 -10.28
C ALA A 262 2.74 -12.34 -10.24
N ALA A 263 2.16 -12.15 -9.06
CA ALA A 263 0.79 -11.67 -8.90
C ALA A 263 0.60 -10.27 -9.53
N ASN A 264 1.53 -9.34 -9.25
CA ASN A 264 1.56 -8.01 -9.87
C ASN A 264 1.60 -8.09 -11.40
N PHE A 265 2.51 -8.90 -11.95
CA PHE A 265 2.64 -9.09 -13.38
C PHE A 265 1.37 -9.66 -14.02
N CYS A 266 0.78 -10.68 -13.39
CA CYS A 266 -0.48 -11.27 -13.86
C CYS A 266 -1.61 -10.24 -13.89
N GLY A 267 -1.73 -9.40 -12.85
CA GLY A 267 -2.71 -8.32 -12.81
C GLY A 267 -2.55 -7.34 -13.97
N GLN A 268 -1.33 -6.88 -14.18
CA GLN A 268 -1.00 -5.98 -15.29
C GLN A 268 -1.31 -6.62 -16.65
N ALA A 269 -0.86 -7.85 -16.88
CA ALA A 269 -1.08 -8.58 -18.13
C ALA A 269 -2.58 -8.77 -18.45
N ILE A 270 -3.40 -9.07 -17.43
CA ILE A 270 -4.84 -9.23 -17.60
C ILE A 270 -5.49 -7.89 -17.97
N VAL A 271 -5.18 -6.82 -17.24
CA VAL A 271 -5.79 -5.50 -17.48
C VAL A 271 -5.38 -4.95 -18.83
N LEU A 272 -4.11 -5.09 -19.23
CA LEU A 272 -3.62 -4.72 -20.56
C LEU A 272 -4.36 -5.45 -21.68
N ARG A 273 -4.46 -6.77 -21.56
CA ARG A 273 -5.17 -7.60 -22.55
C ARG A 273 -6.65 -7.18 -22.68
N GLU A 274 -7.35 -6.95 -21.57
CA GLU A 274 -8.76 -6.52 -21.57
C GLU A 274 -8.93 -5.09 -22.09
N TYR A 275 -7.90 -4.26 -21.95
CA TYR A 275 -7.87 -2.92 -22.56
C TYR A 275 -7.66 -2.98 -24.08
N GLY A 276 -7.01 -4.02 -24.57
CA GLY A 276 -6.70 -4.26 -25.99
C GLY A 276 -5.28 -3.86 -26.37
N LEU A 277 -4.36 -3.80 -25.41
CA LEU A 277 -2.95 -3.51 -25.64
C LEU A 277 -2.07 -4.73 -25.33
N PRO A 278 -1.01 -4.96 -26.12
CA PRO A 278 -0.02 -5.99 -25.80
C PRO A 278 0.81 -5.58 -24.59
N ILE A 279 1.31 -6.57 -23.83
CA ILE A 279 2.08 -6.33 -22.60
C ILE A 279 3.38 -5.57 -22.87
N GLU A 280 3.91 -5.67 -24.07
CA GLU A 280 5.12 -4.98 -24.53
C GLU A 280 4.90 -3.48 -24.80
N SER A 281 3.67 -2.98 -24.64
CA SER A 281 3.34 -1.56 -24.86
C SER A 281 3.86 -0.63 -23.76
N PHE A 282 4.31 -1.18 -22.61
CA PHE A 282 4.74 -0.44 -21.43
C PHE A 282 6.05 -0.97 -20.87
#